data_9a63353f9770c8934fc909a042c6b784
#
_entry.id   9a63353f9770c8934fc909a042c6b784
#
_cell.length_a   1.000
_cell.length_b   1.000
_cell.length_c   1.000
_cell.angle_alpha   90.00
_cell.angle_beta   90.00
_cell.angle_gamma   90.00
#
_symmetry.space_group_name_H-M   'P 1'
#
loop_
_entity.id
_entity.type
_entity.pdbx_description
1 polymer ?
#
loop_
_entity_poly.entity_id
_entity_poly.type
_entity_poly.pdbx_seq_one_letter_code
_entity_poly.pdbx_strand_id
1 'polypeptide(L)'
;MHILLVNNSPIPVYGYGGTERVIWDLGKTLVQQGHRVSYLVPEGSTCDFGQVLPIRPDEPWEGQIPADVDITHFQFNPRSELSKPYLVTEHGNARKPKPLPRNTVFLSRDHAARYGSSEFVYNGLDWAGYGPVDFDRSRSHYHFLGKAAWGVKNVRGAIKVAKMAGVELDVLGGDRINFKRG
;
A
#
# COMPACT_ATOMS: atom_id res chain seq x y z
N MET A 1 20.57 -10.95 0.20
CA MET A 1 20.43 -9.85 1.17
C MET A 1 19.35 -10.17 2.17
N HIS A 2 19.43 -9.62 3.37
CA HIS A 2 18.34 -9.61 4.34
C HIS A 2 17.62 -8.25 4.28
N ILE A 3 16.37 -8.26 3.88
CA ILE A 3 15.54 -7.08 3.66
C ILE A 3 14.45 -7.03 4.73
N LEU A 4 14.36 -5.91 5.45
CA LEU A 4 13.31 -5.67 6.44
C LEU A 4 12.25 -4.74 5.84
N LEU A 5 11.02 -5.24 5.68
CA LEU A 5 9.87 -4.45 5.26
C LEU A 5 9.10 -3.94 6.49
N VAL A 6 8.93 -2.62 6.60
CA VAL A 6 8.29 -1.99 7.78
C VAL A 6 6.97 -1.35 7.38
N ASN A 7 5.87 -1.74 8.03
CA ASN A 7 4.54 -1.19 7.78
C ASN A 7 3.72 -1.03 9.07
N ASN A 8 2.91 0.04 9.14
CA ASN A 8 2.07 0.37 10.29
C ASN A 8 0.72 -0.36 10.32
N SER A 9 0.44 -1.19 9.31
CA SER A 9 -0.79 -1.99 9.24
C SER A 9 -0.46 -3.47 9.27
N PRO A 10 -1.31 -4.31 9.85
CA PRO A 10 -1.08 -5.76 9.91
C PRO A 10 -1.12 -6.41 8.53
N ILE A 11 -0.42 -7.53 8.38
CA ILE A 11 -0.38 -8.40 7.20
C ILE A 11 -0.67 -9.86 7.59
N PRO A 12 -1.26 -10.68 6.67
CA PRO A 12 -1.85 -10.28 5.40
C PRO A 12 -3.15 -9.51 5.57
N VAL A 13 -3.59 -8.79 4.55
CA VAL A 13 -4.89 -8.11 4.57
C VAL A 13 -5.92 -8.90 3.76
N TYR A 14 -7.05 -9.23 4.39
CA TYR A 14 -8.13 -9.98 3.77
C TYR A 14 -9.26 -9.10 3.22
N GLY A 15 -9.35 -7.88 3.73
CA GLY A 15 -10.33 -6.89 3.30
C GLY A 15 -9.73 -5.75 2.48
N TYR A 16 -10.05 -4.52 2.86
CA TYR A 16 -9.50 -3.33 2.24
C TYR A 16 -8.04 -3.09 2.70
N GLY A 17 -7.12 -2.90 1.74
CA GLY A 17 -5.70 -2.66 2.04
C GLY A 17 -4.84 -2.78 0.77
N GLY A 18 -4.73 -1.67 0.02
CA GLY A 18 -3.95 -1.65 -1.22
C GLY A 18 -2.45 -1.70 -0.97
N THR A 19 -1.97 -0.90 -0.02
CA THR A 19 -0.56 -0.85 0.37
C THR A 19 -0.08 -2.18 0.93
N GLU A 20 -0.87 -2.79 1.80
CA GLU A 20 -0.55 -4.07 2.44
C GLU A 20 -0.40 -5.21 1.42
N ARG A 21 -1.22 -5.22 0.35
CA ARG A 21 -1.07 -6.19 -0.76
C ARG A 21 0.21 -5.96 -1.54
N VAL A 22 0.54 -4.71 -1.85
CA VAL A 22 1.79 -4.38 -2.54
C VAL A 22 3.00 -4.83 -1.72
N ILE A 23 2.98 -4.61 -0.41
CA ILE A 23 4.07 -5.01 0.49
C ILE A 23 4.17 -6.54 0.58
N TRP A 24 3.04 -7.23 0.65
CA TRP A 24 2.99 -8.68 0.65
C TRP A 24 3.57 -9.28 -0.62
N ASP A 25 3.11 -8.81 -1.79
CA ASP A 25 3.58 -9.28 -3.09
C ASP A 25 5.05 -8.94 -3.33
N LEU A 26 5.50 -7.75 -2.87
CA LEU A 26 6.91 -7.37 -2.90
C LEU A 26 7.77 -8.35 -2.11
N GLY A 27 7.41 -8.63 -0.86
CA GLY A 27 8.18 -9.55 -0.01
C GLY A 27 8.20 -10.97 -0.56
N LYS A 28 7.06 -11.46 -1.06
CA LYS A 28 6.97 -12.77 -1.72
C LYS A 28 7.91 -12.86 -2.93
N THR A 29 7.91 -11.81 -3.77
CA THR A 29 8.78 -11.74 -4.95
C THR A 29 10.25 -11.68 -4.56
N LEU A 30 10.61 -10.91 -3.54
CA LEU A 30 11.99 -10.84 -3.04
C LEU A 30 12.49 -12.20 -2.53
N VAL A 31 11.64 -12.96 -1.83
CA VAL A 31 11.97 -14.34 -1.42
C VAL A 31 12.17 -15.25 -2.61
N GLN A 32 11.32 -15.17 -3.64
CA GLN A 32 11.48 -15.93 -4.89
C GLN A 32 12.79 -15.59 -5.63
N GLN A 33 13.29 -14.37 -5.46
CA GLN A 33 14.58 -13.93 -5.99
C GLN A 33 15.78 -14.32 -5.11
N GLY A 34 15.56 -15.08 -4.04
CA GLY A 34 16.62 -15.57 -3.15
C GLY A 34 17.04 -14.62 -2.04
N HIS A 35 16.24 -13.60 -1.73
CA HIS A 35 16.47 -12.72 -0.60
C HIS A 35 15.81 -13.27 0.67
N ARG A 36 16.41 -13.00 1.83
CA ARG A 36 15.73 -13.20 3.12
C ARG A 36 14.88 -11.98 3.42
N VAL A 37 13.61 -12.19 3.73
CA VAL A 37 12.67 -11.11 4.05
C VAL A 37 12.16 -11.25 5.48
N SER A 38 12.18 -10.14 6.21
CA SER A 38 11.49 -9.99 7.48
C SER A 38 10.52 -8.81 7.40
N TYR A 39 9.44 -8.90 8.15
CA TYR A 39 8.44 -7.84 8.29
C TYR A 39 8.46 -7.31 9.72
N LEU A 40 8.60 -6.00 9.88
CA LEU A 40 8.38 -5.31 11.14
C LEU A 40 7.01 -4.63 11.05
N VAL A 41 6.00 -5.24 11.68
CA VAL A 41 4.58 -4.93 11.49
C VAL A 41 3.82 -5.07 12.81
N PRO A 42 2.59 -4.54 12.93
CA PRO A 42 1.79 -4.67 14.16
C PRO A 42 1.60 -6.12 14.59
N GLU A 43 1.43 -6.30 15.90
CA GLU A 43 1.08 -7.57 16.51
C GLU A 43 -0.16 -8.21 15.87
N GLY A 44 -0.21 -9.54 15.82
CA GLY A 44 -1.27 -10.29 15.13
C GLY A 44 -1.04 -10.49 13.63
N SER A 45 0.04 -9.92 13.08
CA SER A 45 0.46 -10.20 11.70
C SER A 45 1.07 -11.59 11.55
N THR A 46 0.90 -12.19 10.36
CA THR A 46 1.46 -13.52 10.03
C THR A 46 2.05 -13.51 8.62
N CYS A 47 3.04 -14.39 8.37
CA CYS A 47 3.61 -14.61 7.05
C CYS A 47 4.16 -16.03 6.97
N ASP A 48 3.91 -16.73 5.86
CA ASP A 48 4.34 -18.12 5.61
C ASP A 48 5.67 -18.23 4.83
N PHE A 49 6.17 -17.12 4.29
CA PHE A 49 7.42 -17.08 3.51
C PHE A 49 8.49 -16.13 4.08
N GLY A 50 8.19 -15.39 5.15
CA GLY A 50 9.09 -14.44 5.78
C GLY A 50 8.92 -14.38 7.30
N GLN A 51 9.92 -13.89 8.00
CA GLN A 51 9.86 -13.70 9.44
C GLN A 51 9.00 -12.48 9.79
N VAL A 52 8.12 -12.60 10.77
CA VAL A 52 7.34 -11.49 11.32
C VAL A 52 7.91 -11.06 12.67
N LEU A 53 8.16 -9.77 12.81
CA LEU A 53 8.61 -9.12 14.04
C LEU A 53 7.54 -8.11 14.46
N PRO A 54 7.04 -8.14 15.70
CA PRO A 54 6.06 -7.17 16.15
C PRO A 54 6.70 -5.80 16.37
N ILE A 55 6.04 -4.74 15.90
CA ILE A 55 6.44 -3.36 16.22
C ILE A 55 6.27 -3.13 17.73
N ARG A 56 7.28 -2.52 18.35
CA ARG A 56 7.25 -2.03 19.71
C ARG A 56 7.06 -0.50 19.68
N PRO A 57 5.85 0.02 19.95
CA PRO A 57 5.51 1.43 19.71
C PRO A 57 6.37 2.42 20.49
N ASP A 58 6.83 2.04 21.66
CA ASP A 58 7.59 2.90 22.58
C ASP A 58 9.12 2.86 22.36
N GLU A 59 9.58 2.04 21.39
CA GLU A 59 10.98 1.92 21.07
C GLU A 59 11.36 2.66 19.77
N PRO A 60 12.53 3.29 19.71
CA PRO A 60 13.07 3.86 18.47
C PRO A 60 13.22 2.80 17.38
N TRP A 61 13.02 3.18 16.10
CA TRP A 61 13.16 2.27 14.95
C TRP A 61 14.53 1.58 14.92
N GLU A 62 15.60 2.30 15.22
CA GLU A 62 16.97 1.77 15.22
C GLU A 62 17.11 0.53 16.12
N GLY A 63 16.50 0.54 17.32
CA GLY A 63 16.53 -0.57 18.26
C GLY A 63 15.68 -1.78 17.87
N GLN A 64 14.81 -1.62 16.85
CA GLN A 64 13.93 -2.68 16.37
C GLN A 64 14.47 -3.38 15.12
N ILE A 65 15.51 -2.82 14.48
CA ILE A 65 16.10 -3.37 13.26
C ILE A 65 17.14 -4.43 13.63
N PRO A 66 16.95 -5.72 13.27
CA PRO A 66 17.94 -6.77 13.53
C PRO A 66 19.33 -6.43 13.00
N ALA A 67 20.36 -6.89 13.71
CA ALA A 67 21.75 -6.55 13.39
C ALA A 67 22.18 -7.02 11.98
N ASP A 68 21.61 -8.11 11.51
CA ASP A 68 21.89 -8.79 10.25
C ASP A 68 21.03 -8.33 9.07
N VAL A 69 20.23 -7.28 9.24
CA VAL A 69 19.48 -6.63 8.14
C VAL A 69 20.45 -5.79 7.30
N ASP A 70 20.45 -6.03 5.99
CA ASP A 70 21.25 -5.28 5.03
C ASP A 70 20.60 -3.95 4.64
N ILE A 71 19.25 -3.94 4.50
CA ILE A 71 18.48 -2.75 4.17
C ILE A 71 17.08 -2.80 4.78
N THR A 72 16.61 -1.65 5.27
CA THR A 72 15.26 -1.47 5.79
C THR A 72 14.40 -0.67 4.81
N HIS A 73 13.24 -1.19 4.45
CA HIS A 73 12.30 -0.53 3.56
C HIS A 73 11.03 -0.11 4.30
N PHE A 74 10.91 1.16 4.61
CA PHE A 74 9.74 1.75 5.24
C PHE A 74 8.65 2.06 4.22
N GLN A 75 7.40 1.75 4.55
CA GLN A 75 6.22 2.10 3.76
C GLN A 75 5.57 3.41 4.22
N PHE A 76 6.28 4.17 5.01
CA PHE A 76 5.92 5.49 5.55
C PHE A 76 7.18 6.22 6.00
N ASN A 77 7.07 7.54 6.20
CA ASN A 77 8.20 8.31 6.75
C ASN A 77 8.44 7.94 8.23
N PRO A 78 9.58 7.33 8.59
CA PRO A 78 9.90 6.96 9.97
C PRO A 78 10.12 8.17 10.89
N ARG A 79 10.27 9.37 10.33
CA ARG A 79 10.53 10.64 11.04
C ARG A 79 11.79 10.62 11.91
N SER A 80 12.72 9.76 11.57
CA SER A 80 14.04 9.64 12.22
C SER A 80 15.08 9.28 11.17
N GLU A 81 16.29 9.75 11.37
CA GLU A 81 17.46 9.26 10.66
C GLU A 81 17.89 7.93 11.27
N LEU A 82 18.40 7.04 10.44
CA LEU A 82 18.88 5.72 10.83
C LEU A 82 20.35 5.57 10.43
N SER A 83 21.11 4.83 11.23
CA SER A 83 22.52 4.55 10.93
C SER A 83 22.69 3.49 9.84
N LYS A 84 21.72 2.56 9.74
CA LYS A 84 21.70 1.50 8.73
C LYS A 84 21.07 1.97 7.43
N PRO A 85 21.42 1.36 6.29
CA PRO A 85 20.81 1.64 5.00
C PRO A 85 19.30 1.46 5.06
N TYR A 86 18.56 2.48 4.60
CA TYR A 86 17.11 2.39 4.50
C TYR A 86 16.59 3.15 3.28
N LEU A 87 15.39 2.80 2.87
CA LEU A 87 14.62 3.55 1.88
C LEU A 87 13.16 3.67 2.35
N VAL A 88 12.47 4.63 1.79
CA VAL A 88 11.06 4.93 2.09
C VAL A 88 10.26 4.86 0.80
N THR A 89 9.12 4.17 0.79
CA THR A 89 8.10 4.36 -0.24
C THR A 89 7.00 5.26 0.32
N GLU A 90 6.78 6.42 -0.30
CA GLU A 90 5.68 7.31 0.05
C GLU A 90 4.42 6.89 -0.72
N HIS A 91 3.43 6.37 0.01
CA HIS A 91 2.13 5.95 -0.55
C HIS A 91 1.09 7.06 -0.51
N GLY A 92 1.30 8.05 0.35
CA GLY A 92 0.39 9.17 0.52
C GLY A 92 0.54 10.23 -0.55
N ASN A 93 -0.57 10.86 -0.93
CA ASN A 93 -0.57 11.96 -1.89
C ASN A 93 -1.10 13.23 -1.20
N ALA A 94 -0.27 13.85 -0.39
CA ALA A 94 -0.63 15.03 0.37
C ALA A 94 -0.86 16.24 -0.56
N ARG A 95 -1.89 17.06 -0.25
CA ARG A 95 -2.12 18.31 -0.97
C ARG A 95 -1.01 19.35 -0.76
N LYS A 96 -0.36 19.31 0.41
CA LYS A 96 0.80 20.12 0.76
C LYS A 96 1.93 19.16 1.13
N PRO A 97 2.85 18.89 0.21
CA PRO A 97 3.99 18.02 0.49
C PRO A 97 4.80 18.54 1.69
N LYS A 98 5.20 17.61 2.55
CA LYS A 98 6.15 17.87 3.65
C LYS A 98 7.51 17.33 3.23
N PRO A 99 8.61 17.87 3.76
CA PRO A 99 9.93 17.28 3.54
C PRO A 99 9.95 15.79 3.92
N LEU A 100 10.56 14.99 3.07
CA LEU A 100 10.73 13.55 3.23
C LEU A 100 12.23 13.22 3.23
N PRO A 101 12.64 12.06 3.76
CA PRO A 101 14.01 11.58 3.65
C PRO A 101 14.49 11.57 2.19
N ARG A 102 15.77 11.84 1.96
CA ARG A 102 16.38 11.90 0.62
C ARG A 102 16.19 10.59 -0.17
N ASN A 103 16.21 9.46 0.52
CA ASN A 103 16.04 8.12 0.00
C ASN A 103 14.56 7.69 -0.12
N THR A 104 13.67 8.65 -0.42
CA THR A 104 12.24 8.38 -0.67
C THR A 104 11.98 8.10 -2.14
N VAL A 105 11.22 7.04 -2.39
CA VAL A 105 10.72 6.63 -3.71
C VAL A 105 9.20 6.84 -3.76
N PHE A 106 8.72 7.29 -4.90
CA PHE A 106 7.31 7.60 -5.13
C PHE A 106 6.66 6.59 -6.07
N LEU A 107 5.31 6.60 -6.15
CA LEU A 107 4.54 5.60 -6.90
C LEU A 107 4.26 5.99 -8.35
N SER A 108 4.68 7.17 -8.78
CA SER A 108 4.57 7.61 -10.18
C SER A 108 5.45 8.84 -10.43
N ARG A 109 5.70 9.12 -11.70
CA ARG A 109 6.43 10.34 -12.12
C ARG A 109 5.75 11.61 -11.61
N ASP A 110 4.43 11.72 -11.75
CA ASP A 110 3.68 12.88 -11.27
C ASP A 110 3.72 13.00 -9.74
N HIS A 111 3.66 11.87 -9.04
CA HIS A 111 3.81 11.84 -7.58
C HIS A 111 5.19 12.35 -7.15
N ALA A 112 6.28 11.85 -7.74
CA ALA A 112 7.64 12.30 -7.48
C ALA A 112 7.81 13.81 -7.78
N ALA A 113 7.33 14.26 -8.93
CA ALA A 113 7.44 15.66 -9.35
C ALA A 113 6.79 16.64 -8.35
N ARG A 114 5.68 16.27 -7.70
CA ARG A 114 5.03 17.10 -6.66
C ARG A 114 5.90 17.29 -5.42
N TYR A 115 6.86 16.40 -5.19
CA TYR A 115 7.82 16.48 -4.09
C TYR A 115 9.21 16.98 -4.55
N GLY A 116 9.33 17.42 -5.82
CA GLY A 116 10.60 17.88 -6.38
C GLY A 116 11.60 16.76 -6.63
N SER A 117 11.13 15.50 -6.78
CA SER A 117 11.94 14.31 -7.03
C SER A 117 11.70 13.74 -8.42
N SER A 118 12.66 12.94 -8.91
CA SER A 118 12.54 12.11 -10.10
C SER A 118 12.41 10.62 -9.79
N GLU A 119 12.58 10.24 -8.51
CA GLU A 119 12.66 8.84 -8.09
C GLU A 119 11.28 8.24 -7.91
N PHE A 120 10.91 7.29 -8.76
CA PHE A 120 9.63 6.60 -8.66
C PHE A 120 9.70 5.16 -9.13
N VAL A 121 8.83 4.32 -8.55
CA VAL A 121 8.55 2.95 -8.99
C VAL A 121 7.04 2.73 -8.90
N TYR A 122 6.42 2.26 -9.97
CA TYR A 122 5.00 1.93 -9.94
C TYR A 122 4.74 0.73 -9.03
N ASN A 123 3.56 0.71 -8.39
CA ASN A 123 3.14 -0.46 -7.63
C ASN A 123 3.08 -1.70 -8.54
N GLY A 124 3.71 -2.77 -8.10
CA GLY A 124 3.58 -4.10 -8.68
C GLY A 124 2.60 -4.95 -7.89
N LEU A 125 2.01 -5.94 -8.55
CA LEU A 125 1.13 -6.94 -7.97
C LEU A 125 1.46 -8.31 -8.58
N ASP A 126 1.20 -9.38 -7.85
CA ASP A 126 1.26 -10.74 -8.39
C ASP A 126 0.05 -11.00 -9.30
N TRP A 127 0.18 -10.64 -10.58
CA TRP A 127 -0.90 -10.77 -11.57
C TRP A 127 -1.38 -12.21 -11.77
N ALA A 128 -0.55 -13.21 -11.49
CA ALA A 128 -0.95 -14.62 -11.61
C ALA A 128 -2.12 -14.96 -10.65
N GLY A 129 -2.19 -14.27 -9.51
CA GLY A 129 -3.27 -14.44 -8.54
C GLY A 129 -4.63 -13.86 -8.98
N TYR A 130 -4.67 -13.07 -10.06
CA TYR A 130 -5.90 -12.45 -10.56
C TYR A 130 -6.61 -13.24 -11.67
N GLY A 131 -5.97 -14.31 -12.17
CA GLY A 131 -6.49 -15.11 -13.28
C GLY A 131 -6.43 -14.40 -14.64
N PRO A 132 -6.87 -15.08 -15.71
CA PRO A 132 -6.87 -14.51 -17.05
C PRO A 132 -7.91 -13.37 -17.18
N VAL A 133 -7.50 -12.31 -17.87
CA VAL A 133 -8.39 -11.19 -18.21
C VAL A 133 -8.97 -11.43 -19.61
N ASP A 134 -10.28 -11.54 -19.68
CA ASP A 134 -11.03 -11.59 -20.94
C ASP A 134 -11.48 -10.18 -21.34
N PHE A 135 -10.81 -9.57 -22.31
CA PHE A 135 -11.12 -8.22 -22.80
C PHE A 135 -12.35 -8.19 -23.70
N ASP A 136 -12.71 -9.31 -24.31
CA ASP A 136 -13.84 -9.42 -25.26
C ASP A 136 -15.16 -9.78 -24.57
N ARG A 137 -15.09 -10.07 -23.27
CA ARG A 137 -16.30 -10.36 -22.49
C ARG A 137 -17.28 -9.20 -22.51
N SER A 138 -18.53 -9.48 -22.84
CA SER A 138 -19.61 -8.50 -22.74
C SER A 138 -19.77 -7.98 -21.31
N ARG A 139 -19.88 -6.67 -21.16
CA ARG A 139 -20.04 -5.98 -19.88
C ARG A 139 -21.44 -5.37 -19.81
N SER A 140 -22.25 -5.87 -18.89
CA SER A 140 -23.66 -5.49 -18.76
C SER A 140 -23.93 -4.44 -17.69
N HIS A 141 -22.96 -4.15 -16.82
CA HIS A 141 -23.13 -3.20 -15.72
C HIS A 141 -21.82 -2.50 -15.38
N TYR A 142 -21.94 -1.40 -14.66
CA TYR A 142 -20.84 -0.61 -14.15
C TYR A 142 -20.71 -0.79 -12.65
N HIS A 143 -19.50 -0.70 -12.11
CA HIS A 143 -19.29 -0.73 -10.67
C HIS A 143 -18.29 0.33 -10.20
N PHE A 144 -18.51 0.80 -8.99
CA PHE A 144 -17.53 1.56 -8.21
C PHE A 144 -16.94 0.61 -7.18
N LEU A 145 -15.60 0.46 -7.18
CA LEU A 145 -14.88 -0.36 -6.22
C LEU A 145 -13.97 0.53 -5.36
N GLY A 146 -14.27 0.63 -4.07
CA GLY A 146 -13.45 1.41 -3.15
C GLY A 146 -14.18 1.72 -1.85
N LYS A 147 -13.45 2.21 -0.84
CA LYS A 147 -14.05 2.60 0.45
C LYS A 147 -14.99 3.80 0.25
N ALA A 148 -16.28 3.54 0.07
CA ALA A 148 -17.28 4.54 -0.28
C ALA A 148 -17.38 5.69 0.76
N ALA A 149 -17.10 5.40 2.03
CA ALA A 149 -17.07 6.39 3.11
C ALA A 149 -15.91 7.38 3.00
N TRP A 150 -14.87 7.10 2.19
CA TRP A 150 -13.77 8.04 2.00
C TRP A 150 -14.09 9.07 0.91
N GLY A 151 -14.22 10.34 1.29
CA GLY A 151 -14.48 11.41 0.33
C GLY A 151 -13.49 11.47 -0.84
N VAL A 152 -12.21 11.13 -0.60
CA VAL A 152 -11.16 11.07 -1.63
C VAL A 152 -11.44 10.02 -2.72
N LYS A 153 -12.21 8.97 -2.44
CA LYS A 153 -12.62 7.96 -3.41
C LYS A 153 -13.75 8.43 -4.32
N ASN A 154 -14.42 9.52 -3.93
CA ASN A 154 -15.39 10.24 -4.75
C ASN A 154 -16.57 9.39 -5.26
N VAL A 155 -17.15 8.54 -4.42
CA VAL A 155 -18.33 7.73 -4.77
C VAL A 155 -19.51 8.60 -5.26
N ARG A 156 -19.67 9.82 -4.68
CA ARG A 156 -20.72 10.78 -5.12
C ARG A 156 -20.53 11.20 -6.57
N GLY A 157 -19.28 11.41 -7.01
CA GLY A 157 -18.95 11.70 -8.41
C GLY A 157 -19.29 10.54 -9.32
N ALA A 158 -18.95 9.31 -8.94
CA ALA A 158 -19.30 8.09 -9.71
C ALA A 158 -20.82 7.96 -9.89
N ILE A 159 -21.60 8.14 -8.81
CA ILE A 159 -23.07 8.12 -8.87
C ILE A 159 -23.61 9.21 -9.79
N LYS A 160 -23.05 10.43 -9.71
CA LYS A 160 -23.47 11.54 -10.59
C LYS A 160 -23.22 11.22 -12.06
N VAL A 161 -22.06 10.68 -12.40
CA VAL A 161 -21.70 10.29 -13.77
C VAL A 161 -22.64 9.18 -14.28
N ALA A 162 -22.89 8.13 -13.49
CA ALA A 162 -23.80 7.05 -13.86
C ALA A 162 -25.22 7.56 -14.12
N LYS A 163 -25.74 8.45 -13.25
CA LYS A 163 -27.04 9.09 -13.45
C LYS A 163 -27.11 9.91 -14.74
N MET A 164 -26.06 10.68 -15.05
CA MET A 164 -26.00 11.48 -16.28
C MET A 164 -25.93 10.59 -17.53
N ALA A 165 -25.29 9.43 -17.42
CA ALA A 165 -25.18 8.45 -18.51
C ALA A 165 -26.42 7.54 -18.63
N GLY A 166 -27.38 7.59 -17.70
CA GLY A 166 -28.56 6.74 -17.69
C GLY A 166 -28.26 5.26 -17.47
N VAL A 167 -27.16 4.94 -16.71
CA VAL A 167 -26.71 3.56 -16.46
C VAL A 167 -26.80 3.20 -14.99
N GLU A 168 -26.98 1.90 -14.72
CA GLU A 168 -26.91 1.36 -13.37
C GLU A 168 -25.48 1.31 -12.86
N LEU A 169 -25.30 1.55 -11.55
CA LEU A 169 -23.99 1.52 -10.88
C LEU A 169 -24.06 0.71 -9.59
N ASP A 170 -23.31 -0.37 -9.56
CA ASP A 170 -23.06 -1.11 -8.34
C ASP A 170 -21.99 -0.43 -7.49
N VAL A 171 -22.28 -0.21 -6.21
CA VAL A 171 -21.30 0.37 -5.27
C VAL A 171 -20.76 -0.73 -4.37
N LEU A 172 -19.50 -1.12 -4.61
CA LEU A 172 -18.77 -2.15 -3.87
C LEU A 172 -17.74 -1.51 -2.95
N GLY A 173 -17.78 -1.86 -1.65
CA GLY A 173 -16.80 -1.40 -0.66
C GLY A 173 -17.30 -0.29 0.28
N GLY A 174 -18.39 -0.57 0.96
CA GLY A 174 -18.90 0.24 2.08
C GLY A 174 -19.48 -0.65 3.17
N ASP A 175 -19.41 -0.20 4.41
CA ASP A 175 -20.15 -0.81 5.51
C ASP A 175 -21.62 -0.37 5.43
N ARG A 176 -22.55 -1.33 5.40
CA ARG A 176 -24.00 -1.05 5.36
C ARG A 176 -24.51 -0.22 6.55
N ILE A 177 -23.72 -0.17 7.64
CA ILE A 177 -24.09 0.49 8.91
C ILE A 177 -23.83 2.00 8.89
N ASN A 178 -23.06 2.52 7.93
CA ASN A 178 -22.69 3.95 7.85
C ASN A 178 -23.51 4.76 6.84
N PHE A 179 -24.66 4.27 6.39
CA PHE A 179 -25.61 5.09 5.67
C PHE A 179 -26.36 6.01 6.65
N LYS A 180 -25.79 7.18 6.96
CA LYS A 180 -26.61 8.30 7.41
C LYS A 180 -27.45 8.74 6.21
N ARG A 181 -28.75 8.45 6.26
CA ARG A 181 -29.72 9.08 5.39
C ARG A 181 -29.65 10.59 5.65
N GLY A 182 -29.14 11.33 4.68
CA GLY A 182 -29.27 12.78 4.59
C GLY A 182 -30.37 13.10 3.63
#